data_42ae65be5041b30b8528a81fd95f02c2
#
_entry.id   42ae65be5041b30b8528a81fd95f02c2
#
_cell.length_a   1.000
_cell.length_b   1.000
_cell.length_c   1.000
_cell.angle_alpha   90.00
_cell.angle_beta   90.00
_cell.angle_gamma   90.00
#
_symmetry.space_group_name_H-M   'P 1'
#
loop_
_entity.id
_entity.type
_entity.pdbx_description
1 polymer ?
#
loop_
_entity_poly.entity_id
_entity_poly.type
_entity_poly.pdbx_seq_one_letter_code
_entity_poly.pdbx_strand_id
1 'polypeptide(L)'
;MGTIIEISRLPDDAAMISRLLIYMKAIQKMHEPRSVSKPLAEALLACKPNRRSMKLEQIFNNGLDTLPDGVVIKDIDVMFNPDYKVDVLKILMASRKRKRYSVIWPGRCEEGKMIYSEEGFPDYKTYNIENYDITCVIGGYGK
;
A
#
# COMPACT_ATOMS: atom_id res chain seq x y z
N MET A 1 -12.70 -7.72 7.60
CA MET A 1 -13.60 -7.00 6.69
C MET A 1 -13.16 -5.57 6.53
N GLY A 2 -13.01 -5.14 5.28
CA GLY A 2 -12.55 -3.79 5.01
C GLY A 2 -13.65 -2.76 5.07
N THR A 3 -13.27 -1.52 5.29
CA THR A 3 -14.21 -0.40 5.31
C THR A 3 -13.70 0.73 4.44
N ILE A 4 -14.63 1.56 3.99
CA ILE A 4 -14.33 2.77 3.22
C ILE A 4 -14.86 3.95 4.03
N ILE A 5 -14.00 4.95 4.27
CA ILE A 5 -14.43 6.16 4.94
C ILE A 5 -14.00 7.38 4.13
N GLU A 6 -14.77 8.45 4.26
CA GLU A 6 -14.41 9.73 3.66
C GLU A 6 -13.38 10.42 4.52
N ILE A 7 -12.50 11.17 3.88
CA ILE A 7 -11.44 11.87 4.59
C ILE A 7 -12.00 12.80 5.69
N SER A 8 -13.18 13.37 5.45
CA SER A 8 -13.79 14.26 6.41
C SER A 8 -14.19 13.57 7.70
N ARG A 9 -14.28 12.23 7.67
CA ARG A 9 -14.66 11.45 8.84
C ARG A 9 -13.46 10.78 9.52
N LEU A 10 -12.26 10.99 8.99
CA LEU A 10 -11.07 10.41 9.56
C LEU A 10 -10.77 11.08 10.90
N PRO A 11 -10.61 10.32 11.98
CA PRO A 11 -10.33 10.93 13.28
C PRO A 11 -8.94 11.56 13.32
N ASP A 12 -8.76 12.52 14.24
CA ASP A 12 -7.49 13.19 14.38
C ASP A 12 -6.37 12.23 14.76
N ASP A 13 -6.71 11.17 15.47
CA ASP A 13 -5.73 10.17 15.90
C ASP A 13 -5.70 8.97 14.95
N ALA A 14 -5.92 9.23 13.66
CA ALA A 14 -5.97 8.17 12.67
C ALA A 14 -4.72 7.30 12.68
N ALA A 15 -3.57 7.88 12.97
CA ALA A 15 -2.32 7.12 13.00
C ALA A 15 -2.33 6.03 14.07
N MET A 16 -3.23 6.13 15.04
CA MET A 16 -3.34 5.14 16.11
C MET A 16 -4.31 4.01 15.78
N ILE A 17 -4.99 4.09 14.65
CA ILE A 17 -5.91 3.03 14.24
C ILE A 17 -5.11 1.77 13.98
N SER A 18 -5.60 0.63 14.49
CA SER A 18 -4.85 -0.62 14.38
C SER A 18 -4.85 -1.20 12.98
N ARG A 19 -5.83 -0.84 12.15
CA ARG A 19 -5.88 -1.31 10.78
C ARG A 19 -4.96 -0.50 9.89
N LEU A 20 -4.53 -1.12 8.80
CA LEU A 20 -3.80 -0.41 7.77
C LEU A 20 -4.71 0.62 7.11
N LEU A 21 -4.26 1.87 7.07
CA LEU A 21 -4.96 2.92 6.33
C LEU A 21 -4.39 3.01 4.93
N ILE A 22 -5.28 3.00 3.94
CA ILE A 22 -4.89 3.15 2.55
C ILE A 22 -5.56 4.40 2.00
N TYR A 23 -4.74 5.40 1.66
CA TYR A 23 -5.24 6.66 1.11
C TYR A 23 -5.28 6.56 -0.40
N MET A 24 -6.36 7.05 -0.99
CA MET A 24 -6.46 7.05 -2.45
C MET A 24 -5.61 8.15 -3.07
N LYS A 25 -5.24 9.16 -2.29
CA LYS A 25 -4.31 10.20 -2.73
C LYS A 25 -3.76 10.92 -1.52
N ALA A 26 -2.69 11.68 -1.74
CA ALA A 26 -2.09 12.46 -0.66
C ALA A 26 -3.09 13.49 -0.15
N ILE A 27 -3.10 13.70 1.15
CA ILE A 27 -3.95 14.70 1.77
C ILE A 27 -3.10 15.75 2.45
N GLN A 28 -3.67 16.94 2.59
CA GLN A 28 -2.91 18.09 3.04
C GLN A 28 -2.36 17.94 4.46
N LYS A 29 -3.08 17.22 5.32
CA LYS A 29 -2.71 17.11 6.73
C LYS A 29 -1.66 16.06 7.01
N MET A 30 -1.37 15.19 6.05
CA MET A 30 -0.38 14.15 6.31
C MET A 30 1.03 14.69 6.13
N HIS A 31 1.97 14.02 6.80
CA HIS A 31 3.38 14.28 6.54
C HIS A 31 3.69 13.92 5.10
N GLU A 32 4.75 14.50 4.57
CA GLU A 32 5.10 14.24 3.19
C GLU A 32 5.33 12.75 2.99
N PRO A 33 4.63 12.14 2.03
CA PRO A 33 4.81 10.70 1.79
C PRO A 33 6.21 10.37 1.31
N ARG A 34 6.71 9.23 1.74
CA ARG A 34 8.04 8.77 1.39
C ARG A 34 7.95 7.72 0.28
N SER A 35 8.65 7.95 -0.80
CA SER A 35 8.69 6.99 -1.90
C SER A 35 9.55 5.81 -1.53
N VAL A 36 9.04 4.60 -1.78
CA VAL A 36 9.80 3.37 -1.55
C VAL A 36 10.25 2.73 -2.85
N SER A 37 10.00 3.39 -3.97
CA SER A 37 10.25 2.82 -5.29
C SER A 37 11.71 2.45 -5.49
N LYS A 38 12.64 3.39 -5.25
CA LYS A 38 14.04 3.15 -5.52
C LYS A 38 14.67 2.08 -4.62
N PRO A 39 14.51 2.16 -3.29
CA PRO A 39 15.10 1.11 -2.45
C PRO A 39 14.51 -0.27 -2.71
N LEU A 40 13.21 -0.35 -3.02
CA LEU A 40 12.63 -1.65 -3.35
C LEU A 40 13.21 -2.19 -4.65
N ALA A 41 13.28 -1.34 -5.68
CA ALA A 41 13.80 -1.78 -6.97
C ALA A 41 15.25 -2.23 -6.84
N GLU A 42 16.07 -1.46 -6.12
CA GLU A 42 17.48 -1.82 -5.95
C GLU A 42 17.64 -3.14 -5.22
N ALA A 43 16.87 -3.34 -4.16
CA ALA A 43 16.96 -4.59 -3.41
C ALA A 43 16.49 -5.78 -4.23
N LEU A 44 15.45 -5.61 -5.04
CA LEU A 44 14.97 -6.68 -5.88
C LEU A 44 15.97 -7.02 -6.99
N LEU A 45 16.60 -5.99 -7.57
CA LEU A 45 17.60 -6.23 -8.60
C LEU A 45 18.83 -6.94 -8.05
N ALA A 46 19.12 -6.79 -6.76
CA ALA A 46 20.22 -7.49 -6.14
C ALA A 46 19.94 -8.97 -5.93
N CYS A 47 18.67 -9.38 -6.03
CA CYS A 47 18.29 -10.78 -5.91
C CYS A 47 18.28 -11.44 -7.28
N LYS A 48 18.52 -12.75 -7.30
CA LYS A 48 18.33 -13.50 -8.53
C LYS A 48 16.87 -13.43 -8.96
N PRO A 49 16.60 -13.31 -10.25
CA PRO A 49 15.22 -13.13 -10.70
C PRO A 49 14.25 -14.17 -10.18
N ASN A 50 14.67 -15.42 -10.09
CA ASN A 50 13.80 -16.49 -9.64
C ASN A 50 13.56 -16.48 -8.14
N ARG A 51 14.20 -15.58 -7.41
CA ARG A 51 14.02 -15.47 -5.97
C ARG A 51 13.27 -14.21 -5.54
N ARG A 52 13.01 -13.30 -6.47
CA ARG A 52 12.42 -12.00 -6.13
C ARG A 52 11.04 -12.13 -5.51
N SER A 53 10.23 -13.00 -6.05
CA SER A 53 8.88 -13.20 -5.54
C SER A 53 8.91 -13.63 -4.07
N MET A 54 9.77 -14.59 -3.78
CA MET A 54 9.88 -15.17 -2.45
C MET A 54 10.45 -14.17 -1.44
N LYS A 55 11.29 -13.24 -1.92
CA LYS A 55 11.96 -12.27 -1.05
C LYS A 55 11.21 -10.95 -0.92
N LEU A 56 10.15 -10.76 -1.68
CA LEU A 56 9.51 -9.46 -1.76
C LEU A 56 9.03 -8.95 -0.41
N GLU A 57 8.37 -9.80 0.36
CA GLU A 57 7.85 -9.38 1.66
C GLU A 57 8.98 -8.99 2.61
N GLN A 58 10.04 -9.76 2.63
CA GLN A 58 11.20 -9.45 3.48
C GLN A 58 11.84 -8.14 3.05
N ILE A 59 11.98 -7.94 1.76
CA ILE A 59 12.56 -6.69 1.22
C ILE A 59 11.71 -5.49 1.60
N PHE A 60 10.40 -5.64 1.47
CA PHE A 60 9.48 -4.56 1.84
C PHE A 60 9.60 -4.23 3.33
N ASN A 61 9.63 -5.25 4.19
CA ASN A 61 9.77 -5.03 5.62
C ASN A 61 11.09 -4.37 5.98
N ASN A 62 12.16 -4.79 5.32
CA ASN A 62 13.48 -4.19 5.56
C ASN A 62 13.46 -2.70 5.21
N GLY A 63 12.78 -2.36 4.11
CA GLY A 63 12.64 -0.96 3.72
C GLY A 63 11.86 -0.15 4.74
N LEU A 64 10.76 -0.71 5.23
CA LEU A 64 9.96 -0.04 6.24
C LEU A 64 10.76 0.22 7.52
N ASP A 65 11.62 -0.71 7.89
CA ASP A 65 12.38 -0.57 9.11
C ASP A 65 13.33 0.63 9.09
N THR A 66 13.65 1.13 7.92
CA THR A 66 14.51 2.32 7.80
C THR A 66 13.75 3.63 7.90
N LEU A 67 12.42 3.56 7.97
CA LEU A 67 11.58 4.75 7.95
C LEU A 67 10.99 5.00 9.34
N PRO A 68 10.58 6.25 9.63
CA PRO A 68 10.02 6.54 10.94
C PRO A 68 8.68 5.86 11.15
N ASP A 69 8.37 5.62 12.42
CA ASP A 69 7.08 5.09 12.80
C ASP A 69 5.98 6.08 12.39
N GLY A 70 4.89 5.56 11.86
CA GLY A 70 3.79 6.42 11.40
C GLY A 70 3.97 6.97 10.00
N VAL A 71 5.00 6.53 9.29
CA VAL A 71 5.29 7.03 7.94
C VAL A 71 4.15 6.71 6.96
N VAL A 72 3.96 7.61 5.99
CA VAL A 72 3.07 7.35 4.85
C VAL A 72 3.97 7.07 3.66
N ILE A 73 3.80 5.89 3.05
CA ILE A 73 4.64 5.50 1.91
C ILE A 73 3.83 5.60 0.62
N LYS A 74 4.56 5.74 -0.48
CA LYS A 74 3.97 5.78 -1.82
C LYS A 74 4.88 5.06 -2.81
N ASP A 75 4.39 4.94 -4.05
CA ASP A 75 5.17 4.37 -5.18
C ASP A 75 5.52 2.91 -4.94
N ILE A 76 4.52 2.14 -4.54
CA ILE A 76 4.71 0.70 -4.30
C ILE A 76 4.52 -0.12 -5.58
N ASP A 77 4.51 0.53 -6.74
CA ASP A 77 4.18 -0.10 -8.02
C ASP A 77 5.02 -1.32 -8.33
N VAL A 78 6.28 -1.32 -7.92
CA VAL A 78 7.18 -2.44 -8.22
C VAL A 78 6.68 -3.75 -7.60
N MET A 79 5.89 -3.67 -6.55
CA MET A 79 5.35 -4.88 -5.89
C MET A 79 4.31 -5.59 -6.75
N PHE A 80 3.75 -4.89 -7.74
CA PHE A 80 2.70 -5.43 -8.58
C PHE A 80 3.21 -6.11 -9.83
N ASN A 81 4.51 -6.36 -9.92
CA ASN A 81 5.07 -7.07 -11.06
C ASN A 81 4.33 -8.41 -11.21
N PRO A 82 3.72 -8.68 -12.38
CA PRO A 82 2.91 -9.90 -12.53
C PRO A 82 3.72 -11.18 -12.37
N ASP A 83 5.02 -11.13 -12.59
CA ASP A 83 5.87 -12.30 -12.40
C ASP A 83 5.94 -12.74 -10.94
N TYR A 84 5.66 -11.83 -10.02
CA TYR A 84 5.78 -12.18 -8.58
C TYR A 84 4.59 -12.97 -8.08
N LYS A 85 3.41 -12.79 -8.67
CA LYS A 85 2.21 -13.56 -8.33
C LYS A 85 1.90 -13.52 -6.84
N VAL A 86 2.03 -12.36 -6.23
CA VAL A 86 1.78 -12.18 -4.81
C VAL A 86 0.53 -11.34 -4.61
N ASP A 87 -0.06 -11.48 -3.43
CA ASP A 87 -1.16 -10.62 -3.02
C ASP A 87 -0.56 -9.44 -2.27
N VAL A 88 -0.47 -8.29 -2.94
CA VAL A 88 0.20 -7.12 -2.37
C VAL A 88 -0.53 -6.64 -1.12
N LEU A 89 -1.86 -6.65 -1.11
CA LEU A 89 -2.60 -6.21 0.07
C LEU A 89 -2.30 -7.07 1.29
N LYS A 90 -2.12 -8.37 1.09
CA LYS A 90 -1.76 -9.24 2.21
C LYS A 90 -0.39 -8.88 2.77
N ILE A 91 0.56 -8.57 1.90
CA ILE A 91 1.89 -8.14 2.36
C ILE A 91 1.78 -6.86 3.16
N LEU A 92 1.03 -5.89 2.64
CA LEU A 92 0.86 -4.61 3.33
C LEU A 92 0.23 -4.79 4.70
N MET A 93 -0.79 -5.64 4.79
CA MET A 93 -1.46 -5.91 6.05
C MET A 93 -0.55 -6.61 7.05
N ALA A 94 0.19 -7.60 6.59
CA ALA A 94 1.10 -8.33 7.47
C ALA A 94 2.17 -7.40 8.02
N SER A 95 2.69 -6.53 7.19
CA SER A 95 3.73 -5.59 7.61
C SER A 95 3.19 -4.56 8.60
N ARG A 96 1.91 -4.21 8.51
CA ARG A 96 1.30 -3.26 9.44
C ARG A 96 1.27 -3.79 10.88
N LYS A 97 1.27 -5.10 11.02
CA LYS A 97 1.27 -5.68 12.36
C LYS A 97 2.59 -5.47 13.10
N ARG A 98 3.67 -5.26 12.37
CA ARG A 98 4.99 -5.07 12.99
C ARG A 98 5.48 -3.63 12.91
N LYS A 99 4.88 -2.79 12.07
CA LYS A 99 5.31 -1.41 11.90
C LYS A 99 4.09 -0.54 11.62
N ARG A 100 4.01 0.59 12.33
CA ARG A 100 2.91 1.53 12.11
C ARG A 100 3.22 2.36 10.87
N TYR A 101 2.37 2.25 9.86
CA TYR A 101 2.54 3.01 8.63
C TYR A 101 1.22 3.06 7.87
N SER A 102 1.16 3.91 6.87
CA SER A 102 0.04 4.00 5.95
C SER A 102 0.58 4.03 4.53
N VAL A 103 -0.30 3.84 3.56
CA VAL A 103 0.15 3.78 2.17
C VAL A 103 -0.80 4.58 1.29
N ILE A 104 -0.25 5.21 0.24
CA ILE A 104 -1.04 5.82 -0.81
C ILE A 104 -1.16 4.80 -1.94
N TRP A 105 -2.40 4.45 -2.27
CA TRP A 105 -2.68 3.43 -3.28
C TRP A 105 -2.36 3.97 -4.67
N PRO A 106 -1.61 3.22 -5.48
CA PRO A 106 -1.22 3.68 -6.83
C PRO A 106 -2.26 3.36 -7.89
N GLY A 107 -3.52 3.26 -7.53
CA GLY A 107 -4.58 2.97 -8.47
C GLY A 107 -5.84 3.69 -8.06
N ARG A 108 -6.96 2.98 -8.13
CA ARG A 108 -8.24 3.58 -7.80
C ARG A 108 -9.10 2.65 -6.97
N CYS A 109 -10.19 3.17 -6.46
CA CYS A 109 -11.16 2.40 -5.70
C CYS A 109 -12.52 2.61 -6.34
N GLU A 110 -13.16 1.54 -6.79
CA GLU A 110 -14.45 1.59 -7.44
C GLU A 110 -15.29 0.40 -7.01
N GLU A 111 -16.55 0.67 -6.65
CA GLU A 111 -17.52 -0.38 -6.35
C GLU A 111 -17.01 -1.39 -5.33
N GLY A 112 -16.39 -0.89 -4.26
CA GLY A 112 -15.90 -1.75 -3.20
C GLY A 112 -14.64 -2.53 -3.52
N LYS A 113 -13.94 -2.14 -4.58
CA LYS A 113 -12.71 -2.83 -4.98
C LYS A 113 -11.56 -1.85 -5.07
N MET A 114 -10.40 -2.30 -4.61
CA MET A 114 -9.14 -1.62 -4.86
C MET A 114 -8.61 -2.13 -6.20
N ILE A 115 -8.28 -1.22 -7.09
CA ILE A 115 -7.90 -1.59 -8.45
C ILE A 115 -6.52 -1.04 -8.76
N TYR A 116 -5.66 -1.88 -9.30
CA TYR A 116 -4.34 -1.49 -9.77
C TYR A 116 -4.28 -1.73 -11.28
N SER A 117 -3.77 -0.73 -12.01
CA SER A 117 -3.61 -0.78 -13.44
C SER A 117 -4.97 -0.84 -14.14
N GLU A 118 -5.01 -1.28 -15.38
CA GLU A 118 -6.19 -1.26 -16.22
C GLU A 118 -6.46 -2.64 -16.80
N GLU A 119 -7.73 -2.92 -16.98
CA GLU A 119 -8.14 -4.19 -17.59
C GLU A 119 -7.43 -4.37 -18.93
N GLY A 120 -6.88 -5.56 -19.14
CA GLY A 120 -6.13 -5.86 -20.35
C GLY A 120 -4.63 -5.76 -20.20
N PHE A 121 -4.13 -5.14 -19.15
CA PHE A 121 -2.69 -5.09 -18.91
C PHE A 121 -2.25 -6.24 -18.02
N PRO A 122 -1.01 -6.74 -18.20
CA PRO A 122 -0.55 -7.90 -17.43
C PRO A 122 -0.53 -7.68 -15.92
N ASP A 123 -0.36 -6.44 -15.47
CA ASP A 123 -0.27 -6.14 -14.06
C ASP A 123 -1.62 -5.74 -13.44
N TYR A 124 -2.70 -5.89 -14.18
CA TYR A 124 -4.04 -5.55 -13.69
C TYR A 124 -4.40 -6.44 -12.51
N LYS A 125 -4.84 -5.81 -11.42
CA LYS A 125 -5.25 -6.51 -10.21
C LYS A 125 -6.46 -5.84 -9.61
N THR A 126 -7.35 -6.64 -9.03
CA THR A 126 -8.47 -6.12 -8.25
C THR A 126 -8.51 -6.86 -6.92
N TYR A 127 -8.91 -6.13 -5.88
CA TYR A 127 -9.01 -6.68 -4.54
C TYR A 127 -10.35 -6.27 -3.96
N ASN A 128 -11.16 -7.23 -3.59
CA ASN A 128 -12.44 -6.94 -2.96
C ASN A 128 -12.17 -6.48 -1.53
N ILE A 129 -12.56 -5.25 -1.21
CA ILE A 129 -12.25 -4.64 0.09
C ILE A 129 -12.76 -5.49 1.24
N GLU A 130 -13.89 -6.17 1.05
CA GLU A 130 -14.47 -6.98 2.13
C GLU A 130 -13.55 -8.12 2.57
N ASN A 131 -12.64 -8.55 1.70
CA ASN A 131 -11.76 -9.67 2.00
C ASN A 131 -10.51 -9.27 2.77
N TYR A 132 -10.33 -7.98 3.06
CA TYR A 132 -9.10 -7.48 3.67
C TYR A 132 -9.43 -6.59 4.85
N ASP A 133 -8.61 -6.69 5.89
CA ASP A 133 -8.83 -5.91 7.10
C ASP A 133 -8.11 -4.57 6.99
N ILE A 134 -8.65 -3.71 6.15
CA ILE A 134 -8.08 -2.41 5.83
C ILE A 134 -9.13 -1.33 5.96
N THR A 135 -8.67 -0.08 6.08
CA THR A 135 -9.54 1.08 6.00
C THR A 135 -9.09 1.93 4.81
N CYS A 136 -9.97 2.03 3.83
CA CYS A 136 -9.69 2.78 2.61
C CYS A 136 -10.22 4.19 2.79
N VAL A 137 -9.35 5.19 2.63
CA VAL A 137 -9.71 6.60 2.85
C VAL A 137 -9.87 7.25 1.49
N ILE A 138 -11.10 7.69 1.19
CA ILE A 138 -11.42 8.28 -0.11
C ILE A 138 -11.73 9.75 0.02
N GLY A 139 -11.84 10.42 -1.12
CA GLY A 139 -12.13 11.82 -1.19
C GLY A 139 -10.91 12.63 -0.88
N GLY A 140 -11.14 13.79 -0.30
CA GLY A 140 -10.08 14.57 0.20
C GLY A 140 -9.82 15.82 -0.56
N TYR A 141 -8.65 16.27 -0.30
CA TYR A 141 -8.19 17.55 -0.70
C TYR A 141 -8.06 17.65 -2.21
N GLY A 142 -8.46 18.75 -2.75
CA GLY A 142 -8.29 19.03 -4.16
C GLY A 142 -9.35 18.47 -5.04
N LYS A 143 -10.41 17.95 -4.42
CA LYS A 143 -11.43 17.45 -5.25
C LYS A 143 -12.33 18.47 -5.69
#